data_bcdf89bf6bc162b9dbc20618fa6a861a
#
_entry.id   bcdf89bf6bc162b9dbc20618fa6a861a
#
_cell.length_a   1.000
_cell.length_b   1.000
_cell.length_c   1.000
_cell.angle_alpha   90.00
_cell.angle_beta   90.00
_cell.angle_gamma   90.00
#
_symmetry.space_group_name_H-M   'P 1'
#
loop_
_entity.id
_entity.type
_entity.pdbx_description
1 polymer ?
#
loop_
_entity_poly.entity_id
_entity_poly.type
_entity_poly.pdbx_seq_one_letter_code
_entity_poly.pdbx_strand_id
1 'polypeptide(L)'
;GFTGRIKRHNQSRGPMGHGSGLHRQMGSTGSINANRVFKSQPMPGQMGNVKRSVANLEVIKVDKENNYLLVKGSVPGPKQGFLVIKQAVKKPILKTPVSLVVRNQNTTTEVTDGQ
;
A
#
# COMPACT_ATOMS: atom_id res chain seq x y z
N GLY A 1 9.85 -11.47 6.20
CA GLY A 1 11.14 -12.07 6.63
C GLY A 1 12.32 -11.51 5.85
N PHE A 2 13.45 -12.17 5.92
CA PHE A 2 14.67 -11.81 5.16
C PHE A 2 14.44 -12.01 3.65
N THR A 3 14.68 -10.97 2.85
CA THR A 3 14.37 -10.97 1.42
C THR A 3 15.55 -10.43 0.61
N GLY A 4 15.78 -11.03 -0.56
CA GLY A 4 16.80 -10.59 -1.48
C GLY A 4 16.54 -9.20 -2.07
N ARG A 5 17.60 -8.54 -2.52
CA ARG A 5 17.53 -7.14 -3.00
C ARG A 5 16.59 -6.94 -4.20
N ILE A 6 16.49 -7.93 -5.08
CA ILE A 6 15.65 -7.84 -6.28
C ILE A 6 14.18 -7.64 -5.89
N LYS A 7 13.65 -8.50 -4.99
CA LYS A 7 12.28 -8.39 -4.49
C LYS A 7 12.10 -7.20 -3.55
N ARG A 8 13.06 -6.96 -2.65
CA ARG A 8 12.97 -5.91 -1.62
C ARG A 8 13.00 -4.50 -2.20
N HIS A 9 13.77 -4.29 -3.28
CA HIS A 9 14.00 -2.97 -3.89
C HIS A 9 13.60 -2.89 -5.36
N ASN A 10 12.87 -3.87 -5.89
CA ASN A 10 12.43 -3.93 -7.29
C ASN A 10 13.58 -3.77 -8.30
N GLN A 11 14.72 -4.41 -8.03
CA GLN A 11 15.88 -4.35 -8.91
C GLN A 11 15.85 -5.44 -9.97
N SER A 12 16.48 -5.18 -11.09
CA SER A 12 16.66 -6.17 -12.14
C SER A 12 17.69 -7.21 -11.74
N ARG A 13 17.54 -8.41 -12.27
CA ARG A 13 18.57 -9.46 -12.21
C ARG A 13 19.66 -9.18 -13.23
N GLY A 14 20.85 -9.77 -13.04
CA GLY A 14 21.92 -9.71 -14.01
C GLY A 14 21.68 -10.59 -15.25
N PRO A 15 22.58 -10.56 -16.24
CA PRO A 15 22.50 -11.39 -17.44
C PRO A 15 22.46 -12.87 -17.11
N MET A 16 21.67 -13.65 -17.85
CA MET A 16 21.54 -15.11 -17.69
C MET A 16 22.41 -15.90 -18.68
N GLY A 17 23.00 -15.23 -19.65
CA GLY A 17 23.87 -15.81 -20.68
C GLY A 17 25.21 -15.07 -20.78
N HIS A 18 25.94 -15.26 -21.87
CA HIS A 18 27.25 -14.65 -22.15
C HIS A 18 28.32 -14.91 -21.08
N GLY A 19 28.27 -16.07 -20.40
CA GLY A 19 29.25 -16.44 -19.37
C GLY A 19 29.10 -15.68 -18.05
N SER A 20 28.01 -14.91 -17.86
CA SER A 20 27.79 -14.18 -16.62
C SER A 20 27.48 -15.11 -15.44
N GLY A 21 28.23 -14.99 -14.36
CA GLY A 21 27.90 -15.61 -13.06
C GLY A 21 27.07 -14.70 -12.15
N LEU A 22 26.76 -13.48 -12.57
CA LEU A 22 26.07 -12.46 -11.79
C LEU A 22 24.55 -12.49 -12.02
N HIS A 23 23.86 -13.58 -11.71
CA HIS A 23 22.43 -13.72 -12.00
C HIS A 23 21.56 -12.91 -11.05
N ARG A 24 21.75 -13.08 -9.75
CA ARG A 24 20.93 -12.46 -8.69
C ARG A 24 21.76 -11.77 -7.61
N GLN A 25 23.07 -11.75 -7.79
CA GLN A 25 24.00 -11.18 -6.83
C GLN A 25 24.03 -9.66 -6.92
N MET A 26 24.51 -9.04 -5.87
CA MET A 26 24.78 -7.60 -5.84
C MET A 26 26.15 -7.39 -6.52
N GLY A 27 26.22 -6.44 -7.43
CA GLY A 27 27.47 -6.00 -8.04
C GLY A 27 28.29 -5.13 -7.08
N SER A 28 28.92 -4.09 -7.59
CA SER A 28 29.70 -3.14 -6.78
C SER A 28 28.85 -2.50 -5.69
N THR A 29 29.44 -2.32 -4.52
CA THR A 29 28.82 -1.62 -3.39
C THR A 29 29.15 -0.15 -3.32
N GLY A 30 30.01 0.36 -4.20
CA GLY A 30 30.36 1.76 -4.28
C GLY A 30 31.73 2.03 -4.89
N SER A 31 32.16 3.29 -4.83
CA SER A 31 33.47 3.76 -5.29
C SER A 31 34.54 3.53 -4.24
N ILE A 32 35.77 3.29 -4.70
CA ILE A 32 36.95 3.15 -3.82
C ILE A 32 37.20 4.42 -3.01
N ASN A 33 37.05 5.60 -3.61
CA ASN A 33 37.32 6.86 -2.93
C ASN A 33 36.48 7.13 -1.68
N ALA A 34 35.31 6.52 -1.61
CA ALA A 34 34.43 6.70 -0.46
C ALA A 34 34.88 5.96 0.81
N ASN A 35 35.70 4.89 0.66
CA ASN A 35 36.16 4.00 1.74
C ASN A 35 35.04 3.44 2.65
N ARG A 36 33.81 3.51 2.20
CA ARG A 36 32.61 3.02 2.93
C ARG A 36 31.44 2.76 1.99
N VAL A 37 30.51 1.98 2.44
CA VAL A 37 29.22 1.83 1.75
C VAL A 37 28.31 2.96 2.23
N PHE A 38 27.67 3.65 1.30
CA PHE A 38 26.76 4.74 1.64
C PHE A 38 25.49 4.23 2.34
N LYS A 39 24.89 5.09 3.15
CA LYS A 39 23.59 4.85 3.74
C LYS A 39 22.55 4.72 2.61
N SER A 40 21.54 3.92 2.83
CA SER A 40 20.46 3.65 1.85
C SER A 40 20.89 2.84 0.62
N GLN A 41 22.09 2.26 0.60
CA GLN A 41 22.47 1.30 -0.45
C GLN A 41 21.51 0.11 -0.43
N PRO A 42 20.84 -0.22 -1.54
CA PRO A 42 19.89 -1.32 -1.60
C PRO A 42 20.55 -2.68 -1.38
N MET A 43 20.29 -3.29 -0.25
CA MET A 43 20.83 -4.60 0.15
C MET A 43 19.72 -5.56 0.55
N PRO A 44 19.97 -6.88 0.57
CA PRO A 44 19.05 -7.83 1.16
C PRO A 44 18.84 -7.54 2.65
N GLY A 45 17.69 -7.92 3.17
CA GLY A 45 17.36 -7.72 4.59
C GLY A 45 15.89 -7.97 4.88
N GLN A 46 15.46 -7.59 6.07
CA GLN A 46 14.08 -7.71 6.50
C GLN A 46 13.15 -6.93 5.59
N MET A 47 12.12 -7.59 5.07
CA MET A 47 11.02 -6.98 4.32
C MET A 47 9.71 -7.25 5.05
N GLY A 48 8.91 -6.20 5.24
CA GLY A 48 7.69 -6.26 6.04
C GLY A 48 7.94 -6.13 7.55
N ASN A 49 6.87 -6.29 8.32
CA ASN A 49 6.86 -6.11 9.78
C ASN A 49 7.38 -4.74 10.24
N VAL A 50 7.03 -3.71 9.50
CA VAL A 50 7.37 -2.33 9.81
C VAL A 50 6.11 -1.47 9.89
N LYS A 51 6.07 -0.52 10.81
CA LYS A 51 4.97 0.44 10.92
C LYS A 51 4.89 1.28 9.64
N ARG A 52 3.72 1.30 9.03
CA ARG A 52 3.42 2.14 7.85
C ARG A 52 2.30 3.10 8.18
N SER A 53 2.41 4.33 7.70
CA SER A 53 1.39 5.35 7.89
C SER A 53 0.97 5.89 6.52
N VAL A 54 -0.32 6.08 6.37
CA VAL A 54 -0.92 6.78 5.22
C VAL A 54 -1.57 8.03 5.77
N ALA A 55 -1.29 9.16 5.17
CA ALA A 55 -1.79 10.46 5.62
C ALA A 55 -2.92 10.96 4.71
N ASN A 56 -3.74 11.87 5.26
CA ASN A 56 -4.75 12.63 4.52
C ASN A 56 -5.83 11.80 3.84
N LEU A 57 -6.25 10.70 4.45
CA LEU A 57 -7.41 9.94 4.01
C LEU A 57 -8.70 10.66 4.42
N GLU A 58 -9.67 10.64 3.53
CA GLU A 58 -10.98 11.26 3.73
C GLU A 58 -11.93 10.28 4.43
N VAL A 59 -12.57 10.73 5.51
CA VAL A 59 -13.61 9.97 6.21
C VAL A 59 -14.95 10.29 5.55
N ILE A 60 -15.65 9.28 5.03
CA ILE A 60 -16.93 9.43 4.34
C ILE A 60 -18.08 9.32 5.33
N LYS A 61 -18.06 8.30 6.19
CA LYS A 61 -19.12 8.03 7.17
C LYS A 61 -18.55 7.48 8.46
N VAL A 62 -19.12 7.90 9.58
CA VAL A 62 -18.89 7.34 10.90
C VAL A 62 -20.21 6.80 11.41
N ASP A 63 -20.27 5.53 11.75
CA ASP A 63 -21.44 4.88 12.31
C ASP A 63 -21.09 4.40 13.73
N LYS A 64 -21.76 5.01 14.71
CA LYS A 64 -21.52 4.69 16.12
C LYS A 64 -22.29 3.47 16.60
N GLU A 65 -23.42 3.19 15.97
CA GLU A 65 -24.26 2.04 16.36
C GLU A 65 -23.61 0.71 15.97
N ASN A 66 -23.07 0.68 14.75
CA ASN A 66 -22.40 -0.50 14.21
C ASN A 66 -20.87 -0.48 14.38
N ASN A 67 -20.31 0.53 15.03
CA ASN A 67 -18.89 0.67 15.32
C ASN A 67 -17.97 0.56 14.08
N TYR A 68 -18.34 1.20 12.97
CA TYR A 68 -17.48 1.25 11.79
C TYR A 68 -17.20 2.68 11.29
N LEU A 69 -16.07 2.81 10.63
CA LEU A 69 -15.60 4.02 9.97
C LEU A 69 -15.37 3.74 8.49
N LEU A 70 -16.03 4.49 7.63
CA LEU A 70 -15.86 4.40 6.19
C LEU A 70 -14.85 5.44 5.72
N VAL A 71 -13.74 4.98 5.14
CA VAL A 71 -12.63 5.81 4.69
C VAL A 71 -12.43 5.63 3.19
N LYS A 72 -12.21 6.72 2.47
CA LYS A 72 -11.89 6.70 1.04
C LYS A 72 -10.42 6.36 0.82
N GLY A 73 -10.14 5.24 0.16
CA GLY A 73 -8.77 4.80 -0.12
C GLY A 73 -8.39 3.53 0.63
N SER A 74 -7.11 3.22 0.62
CA SER A 74 -6.57 2.03 1.28
C SER A 74 -5.87 2.36 2.59
N VAL A 75 -5.98 1.45 3.54
CA VAL A 75 -5.28 1.51 4.82
C VAL A 75 -4.11 0.50 4.82
N PRO A 76 -3.01 0.78 5.53
CA PRO A 76 -1.88 -0.13 5.58
C PRO A 76 -2.17 -1.34 6.48
N GLY A 77 -1.58 -2.47 6.15
CA GLY A 77 -1.63 -3.68 6.94
C GLY A 77 -2.53 -4.78 6.39
N PRO A 78 -2.55 -5.94 7.04
CA PRO A 78 -3.41 -7.06 6.69
C PRO A 78 -4.86 -6.80 7.11
N LYS A 79 -5.78 -7.60 6.59
CA LYS A 79 -7.17 -7.65 7.08
C LYS A 79 -7.18 -7.98 8.57
N GLN A 80 -8.07 -7.36 9.33
CA GLN A 80 -8.19 -7.52 10.79
C GLN A 80 -6.96 -7.04 11.60
N GLY A 81 -6.05 -6.28 10.98
CA GLY A 81 -4.92 -5.66 11.68
C GLY A 81 -5.33 -4.44 12.51
N PHE A 82 -4.60 -4.17 13.58
CA PHE A 82 -4.81 -2.98 14.40
C PHE A 82 -4.36 -1.71 13.67
N LEU A 83 -5.18 -0.68 13.77
CA LEU A 83 -4.93 0.63 13.18
C LEU A 83 -4.94 1.72 14.26
N VAL A 84 -4.03 2.66 14.14
CA VAL A 84 -4.01 3.89 14.94
C VAL A 84 -4.45 5.03 14.05
N ILE A 85 -5.61 5.60 14.34
CA ILE A 85 -6.18 6.72 13.58
C ILE A 85 -5.86 8.02 14.33
N LYS A 86 -5.33 8.99 13.58
CA LYS A 86 -5.03 10.33 14.10
C LYS A 86 -5.62 11.38 13.18
N GLN A 87 -5.98 12.52 13.73
CA GLN A 87 -6.43 13.66 12.93
C GLN A 87 -5.32 14.13 11.99
N ALA A 88 -5.68 14.48 10.75
CA ALA A 88 -4.76 15.02 9.79
C ALA A 88 -4.33 16.44 10.19
N VAL A 89 -3.01 16.71 10.17
CA VAL A 89 -2.44 18.00 10.57
C VAL A 89 -2.52 19.05 9.45
N LYS A 90 -2.30 18.63 8.21
CA LYS A 90 -2.14 19.55 7.05
C LYS A 90 -3.35 19.64 6.13
N LYS A 91 -4.33 18.74 6.23
CA LYS A 91 -5.51 18.73 5.38
C LYS A 91 -6.64 19.49 6.06
N PRO A 92 -7.23 20.52 5.42
CA PRO A 92 -8.38 21.23 5.98
C PRO A 92 -9.58 20.30 6.13
N ILE A 93 -10.38 20.52 7.14
CA ILE A 93 -11.65 19.82 7.32
C ILE A 93 -12.59 20.25 6.21
N LEU A 94 -13.10 19.32 5.44
CA LEU A 94 -14.14 19.58 4.45
C LEU A 94 -15.43 19.93 5.18
N LYS A 95 -15.98 21.13 4.91
CA LYS A 95 -17.23 21.61 5.52
C LYS A 95 -18.49 21.03 4.87
N THR A 96 -18.37 20.46 3.68
CA THR A 96 -19.50 19.90 2.95
C THR A 96 -19.65 18.41 3.24
N PRO A 97 -20.80 17.95 3.72
CA PRO A 97 -21.05 16.52 3.91
C PRO A 97 -21.08 15.83 2.53
N VAL A 98 -20.40 14.70 2.42
CA VAL A 98 -20.43 13.86 1.22
C VAL A 98 -21.72 13.04 1.26
N SER A 99 -22.61 13.22 0.27
CA SER A 99 -23.78 12.37 0.10
C SER A 99 -23.38 11.04 -0.56
N LEU A 100 -23.75 9.94 0.08
CA LEU A 100 -23.54 8.60 -0.49
C LEU A 100 -24.75 8.23 -1.35
N VAL A 101 -24.51 7.93 -2.63
CA VAL A 101 -25.54 7.39 -3.52
C VAL A 101 -25.62 5.88 -3.29
N VAL A 102 -26.70 5.43 -2.69
CA VAL A 102 -26.99 4.00 -2.54
C VAL A 102 -27.65 3.51 -3.84
N ARG A 103 -26.96 2.68 -4.60
CA ARG A 103 -27.58 1.99 -5.75
C ARG A 103 -28.33 0.78 -5.21
N ASN A 104 -29.65 0.87 -5.18
CA ASN A 104 -30.50 -0.29 -4.94
C ASN A 104 -30.45 -1.20 -6.18
N GLN A 105 -29.85 -2.37 -6.05
CA GLN A 105 -29.75 -3.36 -7.13
C GLN A 105 -31.02 -4.22 -7.30
N ASN A 106 -32.11 -3.89 -6.62
CA ASN A 106 -33.35 -4.65 -6.69
C ASN A 106 -34.43 -3.88 -7.46
N THR A 107 -34.25 -3.83 -8.79
CA THR A 107 -35.41 -3.66 -9.68
C THR A 107 -35.50 -4.92 -10.54
N THR A 108 -36.03 -5.97 -9.92
CA THR A 108 -36.58 -7.08 -10.69
C THR A 108 -37.83 -6.55 -11.38
N THR A 109 -37.75 -6.27 -12.66
CA THR A 109 -38.93 -6.04 -13.50
C THR A 109 -39.65 -7.37 -13.61
N GLU A 110 -40.74 -7.53 -12.88
CA GLU A 110 -41.73 -8.56 -13.17
C GLU A 110 -42.32 -8.25 -14.56
N VAL A 111 -41.98 -9.09 -15.52
CA VAL A 111 -42.68 -9.13 -16.80
C VAL A 111 -43.99 -9.82 -16.52
N THR A 112 -45.07 -9.05 -16.37
CA THR A 112 -46.42 -9.59 -16.44
C THR A 112 -46.71 -9.91 -17.90
N ASP A 113 -46.72 -11.20 -18.22
CA ASP A 113 -47.34 -11.73 -19.44
C ASP A 113 -48.84 -11.47 -19.32
N GLY A 114 -49.34 -10.51 -20.09
CA GLY A 114 -50.74 -10.24 -20.28
C GLY A 114 -51.28 -11.09 -21.44
N GLN A 115 -52.33 -11.82 -21.15
CA GLN A 115 -53.21 -12.54 -22.10
C GLN A 115 -53.73 -11.63 -23.23
#